data_86ce598919bfbfafd92c2093d3143eb4
#
_entry.id   86ce598919bfbfafd92c2093d3143eb4
#
_cell.length_a   1.000
_cell.length_b   1.000
_cell.length_c   1.000
_cell.angle_alpha   90.00
_cell.angle_beta   90.00
_cell.angle_gamma   90.00
#
_symmetry.space_group_name_H-M   'P 1'
#
loop_
_entity.id
_entity.type
_entity.pdbx_description
1 polymer ?
#
loop_
_entity_poly.entity_id
_entity_poly.type
_entity_poly.pdbx_seq_one_letter_code
_entity_poly.pdbx_strand_id
1 'polypeptide(L)'
;MRAPVLSVLTAFAITLPLTLTSPTSAQEETWLDGDLTSWNKSGMALPTAPTIEGNTDPRCAERERPAETEEDDALIAQGWRLFLPYQRGWGVTLVSGLAAYDGMCRPLGYQSFVFVDGVFAGTVSPEPMDSRTTGAASDVNLWYFDQVSAEYLRYAPDDPLCCASETDSVQFTIEDTPDGPVLNPVPPS
;
A
#
# COMPACT_ATOMS: atom_id res chain seq x y z
N MET A 1 35.03 -16.26 83.83
CA MET A 1 35.08 -17.00 82.56
C MET A 1 33.81 -16.67 81.80
N ARG A 2 33.91 -15.85 80.73
CA ARG A 2 32.75 -15.43 79.91
C ARG A 2 32.84 -16.16 78.58
N ALA A 3 31.85 -16.92 78.21
CA ALA A 3 31.73 -17.60 76.94
C ALA A 3 31.20 -16.63 75.83
N PRO A 4 31.67 -16.69 74.62
CA PRO A 4 31.14 -15.85 73.53
C PRO A 4 29.92 -16.52 72.89
N VAL A 5 28.92 -15.68 72.66
CA VAL A 5 27.68 -16.03 71.92
C VAL A 5 27.97 -15.89 70.42
N LEU A 6 27.83 -17.00 69.70
CA LEU A 6 28.00 -17.05 68.23
C LEU A 6 26.65 -16.71 67.60
N SER A 7 26.55 -15.55 66.96
CA SER A 7 25.37 -15.17 66.15
C SER A 7 25.49 -15.75 64.77
N VAL A 8 24.57 -16.62 64.39
CA VAL A 8 24.41 -17.16 63.02
C VAL A 8 23.53 -16.19 62.23
N LEU A 9 24.11 -15.54 61.24
CA LEU A 9 23.41 -14.75 60.25
C LEU A 9 22.93 -15.67 59.13
N THR A 10 21.64 -15.89 59.05
CA THR A 10 20.99 -16.63 57.96
C THR A 10 20.73 -15.63 56.79
N ALA A 11 21.46 -15.79 55.69
CA ALA A 11 21.23 -15.03 54.46
C ALA A 11 20.07 -15.65 53.69
N PHE A 12 18.96 -14.92 53.58
CA PHE A 12 17.86 -15.28 52.68
C PHE A 12 18.20 -14.80 51.27
N ALA A 13 18.45 -15.72 50.35
CA ALA A 13 18.57 -15.44 48.93
C ALA A 13 17.18 -15.28 48.31
N ILE A 14 16.83 -14.07 47.95
CA ILE A 14 15.61 -13.77 47.18
C ILE A 14 15.91 -13.98 45.71
N THR A 15 15.46 -15.10 45.14
CA THR A 15 15.47 -15.36 43.70
C THR A 15 14.27 -14.64 43.07
N LEU A 16 14.52 -13.54 42.39
CA LEU A 16 13.53 -12.87 41.50
C LEU A 16 13.38 -13.73 40.23
N PRO A 17 12.16 -14.13 39.84
CA PRO A 17 11.93 -14.75 38.54
C PRO A 17 12.14 -13.67 37.45
N LEU A 18 13.11 -13.89 36.56
CA LEU A 18 13.26 -13.12 35.32
C LEU A 18 12.12 -13.53 34.37
N THR A 19 11.06 -12.74 34.27
CA THR A 19 10.05 -12.90 33.23
C THR A 19 10.66 -12.39 31.94
N LEU A 20 11.07 -13.30 31.06
CA LEU A 20 11.40 -13.01 29.65
C LEU A 20 10.09 -12.66 28.94
N THR A 21 9.76 -11.37 28.85
CA THR A 21 8.77 -10.89 27.90
C THR A 21 9.43 -10.94 26.53
N SER A 22 9.03 -11.91 25.71
CA SER A 22 9.36 -11.92 24.28
C SER A 22 8.83 -10.61 23.68
N PRO A 23 9.62 -9.84 22.91
CA PRO A 23 9.05 -8.74 22.15
C PRO A 23 8.07 -9.34 21.14
N THR A 24 6.79 -9.04 21.31
CA THR A 24 5.81 -9.22 20.22
C THR A 24 6.27 -8.25 19.13
N SER A 25 6.78 -8.77 18.02
CA SER A 25 7.03 -7.95 16.85
C SER A 25 5.68 -7.40 16.40
N ALA A 26 5.48 -6.11 16.63
CA ALA A 26 4.30 -5.42 16.15
C ALA A 26 4.37 -5.43 14.61
N GLN A 27 3.34 -5.93 13.96
CA GLN A 27 3.12 -5.74 12.53
C GLN A 27 3.11 -4.23 12.29
N GLU A 28 3.70 -3.81 11.17
CA GLU A 28 3.70 -2.40 10.79
C GLU A 28 2.25 -2.00 10.44
N GLU A 29 1.70 -1.05 11.21
CA GLU A 29 0.35 -0.53 10.96
C GLU A 29 0.32 0.21 9.63
N THR A 30 -0.69 -0.07 8.81
CA THR A 30 -0.89 0.55 7.51
C THR A 30 -2.27 1.19 7.42
N TRP A 31 -2.53 1.90 6.34
CA TRP A 31 -3.84 2.47 6.06
C TRP A 31 -4.98 1.42 6.00
N LEU A 32 -4.64 0.13 5.77
CA LEU A 32 -5.60 -0.98 5.78
C LEU A 32 -6.08 -1.36 7.19
N ASP A 33 -5.37 -0.96 8.24
CA ASP A 33 -5.71 -1.28 9.65
C ASP A 33 -6.66 -0.25 10.26
N GLY A 34 -6.86 0.88 9.56
CA GLY A 34 -7.77 1.93 9.96
C GLY A 34 -9.20 1.75 9.42
N ASP A 35 -10.07 2.67 9.79
CA ASP A 35 -11.38 2.76 9.15
C ASP A 35 -11.20 3.12 7.67
N LEU A 36 -11.68 2.27 6.77
CA LEU A 36 -11.66 2.53 5.33
C LEU A 36 -12.66 3.64 5.00
N THR A 37 -12.20 4.88 5.19
CA THR A 37 -12.94 6.06 4.73
C THR A 37 -12.41 6.50 3.38
N SER A 38 -13.26 7.06 2.51
CA SER A 38 -12.80 7.52 1.22
C SER A 38 -11.79 8.66 1.35
N TRP A 39 -10.60 8.49 0.78
CA TRP A 39 -9.61 9.54 0.57
C TRP A 39 -9.86 10.29 -0.74
N ASN A 40 -10.65 9.70 -1.64
CA ASN A 40 -11.06 10.30 -2.90
C ASN A 40 -12.19 11.30 -2.68
N LYS A 41 -12.16 12.38 -3.44
CA LYS A 41 -13.20 13.44 -3.40
C LYS A 41 -13.55 13.83 -4.82
N SER A 42 -14.82 14.13 -5.03
CA SER A 42 -15.31 14.64 -6.30
C SER A 42 -14.54 15.90 -6.73
N GLY A 43 -14.17 15.97 -8.00
CA GLY A 43 -13.44 17.10 -8.57
C GLY A 43 -12.01 17.27 -8.07
N MET A 44 -11.43 16.28 -7.36
CA MET A 44 -10.02 16.36 -6.96
C MET A 44 -9.11 16.34 -8.19
N ALA A 45 -7.99 17.05 -8.07
CA ALA A 45 -6.97 17.04 -9.13
C ALA A 45 -6.24 15.70 -9.20
N LEU A 46 -5.84 15.30 -10.41
CA LEU A 46 -4.98 14.15 -10.60
C LEU A 46 -3.64 14.38 -9.86
N PRO A 47 -3.21 13.46 -8.96
CA PRO A 47 -2.01 13.66 -8.17
C PRO A 47 -0.74 13.61 -9.04
N THR A 48 0.25 14.41 -8.67
CA THR A 48 1.57 14.42 -9.28
C THR A 48 2.40 13.26 -8.75
N ALA A 49 3.21 12.65 -9.61
CA ALA A 49 4.12 11.58 -9.22
C ALA A 49 5.11 12.07 -8.15
N PRO A 50 5.37 11.28 -7.10
CA PRO A 50 6.35 11.64 -6.10
C PRO A 50 7.77 11.66 -6.71
N THR A 51 8.63 12.55 -6.20
CA THR A 51 10.04 12.57 -6.59
C THR A 51 10.79 11.52 -5.78
N ILE A 52 11.18 10.42 -6.44
CA ILE A 52 11.91 9.30 -5.83
C ILE A 52 13.22 9.09 -6.61
N GLU A 53 14.34 8.99 -5.90
CA GLU A 53 15.59 8.53 -6.50
C GLU A 53 15.47 7.04 -6.81
N GLY A 54 15.59 6.69 -8.09
CA GLY A 54 15.39 5.33 -8.56
C GLY A 54 16.50 4.81 -9.44
N ASN A 55 16.37 3.54 -9.80
CA ASN A 55 17.28 2.89 -10.72
C ASN A 55 17.13 3.46 -12.14
N THR A 56 18.25 3.83 -12.74
CA THR A 56 18.31 4.36 -14.13
C THR A 56 18.71 3.30 -15.16
N ASP A 57 18.77 2.03 -14.78
CA ASP A 57 19.07 0.93 -15.72
C ASP A 57 18.01 0.88 -16.83
N PRO A 58 18.42 0.97 -18.12
CA PRO A 58 17.48 0.92 -19.24
C PRO A 58 16.58 -0.31 -19.25
N ARG A 59 17.03 -1.44 -18.67
CA ARG A 59 16.21 -2.65 -18.59
C ARG A 59 14.96 -2.47 -17.72
N CYS A 60 14.97 -1.54 -16.79
CA CYS A 60 13.78 -1.23 -16.01
C CYS A 60 12.73 -0.49 -16.88
N ALA A 61 13.16 0.36 -17.76
CA ALA A 61 12.29 1.07 -18.70
C ALA A 61 11.58 0.13 -19.70
N GLU A 62 12.13 -1.05 -19.97
CA GLU A 62 11.46 -2.06 -20.82
C GLU A 62 10.13 -2.57 -20.22
N ARG A 63 9.87 -2.29 -18.95
CA ARG A 63 8.60 -2.63 -18.28
C ARG A 63 7.53 -1.56 -18.42
N GLU A 64 7.90 -0.42 -18.95
CA GLU A 64 6.96 0.66 -19.23
C GLU A 64 6.23 0.42 -20.53
N ARG A 65 5.01 0.91 -20.60
CA ARG A 65 4.25 0.92 -21.82
C ARG A 65 4.12 2.35 -22.38
N PRO A 66 3.93 2.50 -23.68
CA PRO A 66 3.60 3.80 -24.25
C PRO A 66 2.18 4.24 -23.85
N ALA A 67 1.89 5.53 -24.03
CA ALA A 67 0.54 6.05 -23.93
C ALA A 67 -0.34 5.48 -25.04
N GLU A 68 -1.56 5.05 -24.69
CA GLU A 68 -2.56 4.52 -25.61
C GLU A 68 -3.93 5.21 -25.43
N THR A 69 -4.09 5.98 -24.37
CA THR A 69 -5.34 6.64 -24.01
C THR A 69 -5.10 8.07 -23.55
N GLU A 70 -6.14 8.91 -23.54
CA GLU A 70 -6.06 10.28 -23.04
C GLU A 70 -5.75 10.31 -21.54
N GLU A 71 -6.19 9.30 -20.79
CA GLU A 71 -5.90 9.13 -19.37
C GLU A 71 -4.41 8.82 -19.13
N ASP A 72 -3.78 8.09 -20.05
CA ASP A 72 -2.32 7.84 -20.04
C ASP A 72 -1.55 9.15 -20.21
N ASP A 73 -1.95 9.97 -21.18
CA ASP A 73 -1.33 11.28 -21.43
C ASP A 73 -1.49 12.21 -20.22
N ALA A 74 -2.66 12.17 -19.56
CA ALA A 74 -2.91 12.94 -18.36
C ALA A 74 -1.97 12.50 -17.20
N LEU A 75 -1.74 11.21 -17.02
CA LEU A 75 -0.79 10.70 -16.03
C LEU A 75 0.64 11.08 -16.34
N ILE A 76 1.08 10.96 -17.59
CA ILE A 76 2.42 11.37 -18.03
C ILE A 76 2.63 12.87 -17.76
N ALA A 77 1.63 13.71 -18.01
CA ALA A 77 1.70 15.15 -17.74
C ALA A 77 1.88 15.46 -16.24
N GLN A 78 1.48 14.54 -15.33
CA GLN A 78 1.72 14.62 -13.89
C GLN A 78 3.05 13.95 -13.46
N GLY A 79 3.87 13.48 -14.41
CA GLY A 79 5.18 12.88 -14.13
C GLY A 79 5.16 11.38 -13.88
N TRP A 80 4.00 10.72 -14.03
CA TRP A 80 3.92 9.26 -13.88
C TRP A 80 4.51 8.55 -15.10
N ARG A 81 5.12 7.39 -14.86
CA ARG A 81 5.58 6.44 -15.88
C ARG A 81 4.58 5.29 -15.92
N LEU A 82 4.10 4.96 -17.10
CA LEU A 82 3.04 3.95 -17.25
C LEU A 82 3.60 2.55 -17.16
N PHE A 83 2.94 1.69 -16.40
CA PHE A 83 3.28 0.26 -16.32
C PHE A 83 1.98 -0.56 -16.17
N LEU A 84 2.04 -1.85 -16.44
CA LEU A 84 0.89 -2.74 -16.54
C LEU A 84 -0.09 -2.32 -17.67
N PRO A 85 -0.81 -3.27 -18.26
CA PRO A 85 -1.88 -2.96 -19.19
C PRO A 85 -2.97 -2.13 -18.51
N TYR A 86 -3.50 -1.13 -19.20
CA TYR A 86 -4.73 -0.47 -18.72
C TYR A 86 -5.93 -1.40 -18.90
N GLN A 87 -6.96 -1.20 -18.10
CA GLN A 87 -8.24 -1.89 -18.22
C GLN A 87 -9.31 -0.86 -18.57
N ARG A 88 -10.16 -1.18 -19.55
CA ARG A 88 -11.24 -0.27 -19.97
C ARG A 88 -12.53 -1.02 -20.22
N GLY A 89 -13.63 -0.49 -19.71
CA GLY A 89 -14.97 -1.00 -19.96
C GLY A 89 -16.02 -0.07 -19.39
N TRP A 90 -17.18 0.01 -20.05
CA TRP A 90 -18.36 0.76 -19.59
C TRP A 90 -18.10 2.25 -19.26
N GLY A 91 -17.21 2.91 -20.00
CA GLY A 91 -16.81 4.29 -19.72
C GLY A 91 -15.76 4.43 -18.60
N VAL A 92 -15.42 3.35 -17.90
CA VAL A 92 -14.38 3.35 -16.88
C VAL A 92 -13.04 2.95 -17.46
N THR A 93 -11.97 3.68 -17.08
CA THR A 93 -10.58 3.35 -17.41
C THR A 93 -9.78 3.26 -16.12
N LEU A 94 -9.08 2.14 -15.94
CA LEU A 94 -8.13 1.89 -14.86
C LEU A 94 -6.72 1.90 -15.44
N VAL A 95 -5.87 2.77 -14.93
CA VAL A 95 -4.48 2.96 -15.39
C VAL A 95 -3.54 2.89 -14.19
N SER A 96 -2.37 2.27 -14.36
CA SER A 96 -1.33 2.22 -13.33
C SER A 96 -0.10 3.03 -13.71
N GLY A 97 0.37 3.87 -12.78
CA GLY A 97 1.56 4.70 -12.90
C GLY A 97 2.55 4.44 -11.77
N LEU A 98 3.83 4.62 -12.03
CA LEU A 98 4.91 4.55 -11.05
C LEU A 98 5.82 5.78 -11.15
N ALA A 99 6.50 6.12 -10.06
CA ALA A 99 7.46 7.22 -10.04
C ALA A 99 8.87 6.75 -10.42
N ALA A 100 9.31 5.60 -9.91
CA ALA A 100 10.66 5.09 -10.09
C ALA A 100 10.70 3.55 -10.01
N TYR A 101 11.90 3.00 -10.21
CA TYR A 101 12.22 1.59 -9.97
C TYR A 101 13.30 1.44 -8.92
N ASP A 102 13.24 0.36 -8.16
CA ASP A 102 14.34 -0.04 -7.29
C ASP A 102 15.50 -0.72 -8.05
N GLY A 103 16.54 -1.16 -7.33
CA GLY A 103 17.71 -1.83 -7.90
C GLY A 103 17.41 -3.14 -8.64
N MET A 104 16.21 -3.70 -8.50
CA MET A 104 15.75 -4.92 -9.18
C MET A 104 14.62 -4.65 -10.19
N CYS A 105 14.45 -3.42 -10.59
CA CYS A 105 13.37 -2.96 -11.48
C CYS A 105 11.96 -3.25 -10.95
N ARG A 106 11.76 -3.14 -9.65
CA ARG A 106 10.42 -3.20 -9.05
C ARG A 106 9.84 -1.80 -8.92
N PRO A 107 8.53 -1.60 -9.11
CA PRO A 107 7.89 -0.30 -8.98
C PRO A 107 8.09 0.31 -7.58
N LEU A 108 8.43 1.60 -7.57
CA LEU A 108 8.47 2.48 -6.40
C LEU A 108 7.54 3.66 -6.62
N GLY A 109 6.84 4.07 -5.58
CA GLY A 109 5.88 5.15 -5.64
C GLY A 109 4.81 4.89 -6.69
N TYR A 110 4.26 3.69 -6.79
CA TYR A 110 3.26 3.35 -7.79
C TYR A 110 1.83 3.49 -7.25
N GLN A 111 0.90 3.72 -8.16
CA GLN A 111 -0.51 3.87 -7.84
C GLN A 111 -1.38 3.50 -9.03
N SER A 112 -2.63 3.08 -8.78
CA SER A 112 -3.64 2.88 -9.82
C SER A 112 -4.73 3.93 -9.74
N PHE A 113 -5.12 4.43 -10.89
CA PHE A 113 -5.99 5.58 -11.10
C PHE A 113 -7.24 5.14 -11.85
N VAL A 114 -8.40 5.58 -11.39
CA VAL A 114 -9.68 5.29 -12.00
C VAL A 114 -10.26 6.56 -12.62
N PHE A 115 -10.70 6.45 -13.86
CA PHE A 115 -11.38 7.50 -14.61
C PHE A 115 -12.74 7.00 -15.07
N VAL A 116 -13.72 7.89 -15.13
CA VAL A 116 -15.06 7.65 -15.70
C VAL A 116 -15.28 8.68 -16.79
N ASP A 117 -15.47 8.21 -18.03
CA ASP A 117 -15.61 9.07 -19.21
C ASP A 117 -14.52 10.16 -19.31
N GLY A 118 -13.27 9.78 -18.97
CA GLY A 118 -12.10 10.67 -18.98
C GLY A 118 -11.98 11.58 -17.74
N VAL A 119 -12.94 11.57 -16.81
CA VAL A 119 -12.88 12.33 -15.56
C VAL A 119 -12.25 11.50 -14.44
N PHE A 120 -11.25 12.05 -13.76
CA PHE A 120 -10.58 11.37 -12.66
C PHE A 120 -11.53 11.16 -11.47
N ALA A 121 -11.72 9.89 -11.08
CA ALA A 121 -12.62 9.49 -9.99
C ALA A 121 -11.87 9.19 -8.69
N GLY A 122 -10.56 8.85 -8.76
CA GLY A 122 -9.77 8.56 -7.57
C GLY A 122 -8.69 7.50 -7.78
N THR A 123 -8.03 7.17 -6.67
CA THR A 123 -6.96 6.17 -6.58
C THR A 123 -7.38 5.00 -5.70
N VAL A 124 -6.77 3.82 -5.92
CA VAL A 124 -7.06 2.62 -5.11
C VAL A 124 -6.29 2.58 -3.78
N SER A 125 -5.46 3.57 -3.50
CA SER A 125 -4.75 3.73 -2.23
C SER A 125 -4.67 5.21 -1.86
N PRO A 126 -4.60 5.57 -0.56
CA PRO A 126 -4.49 6.96 -0.15
C PRO A 126 -3.17 7.61 -0.58
N GLU A 127 -2.11 6.83 -0.67
CA GLU A 127 -0.76 7.27 -1.03
C GLU A 127 -0.13 6.31 -2.04
N PRO A 128 0.88 6.77 -2.82
CA PRO A 128 1.67 5.89 -3.67
C PRO A 128 2.39 4.81 -2.86
N MET A 129 2.45 3.62 -3.41
CA MET A 129 2.95 2.41 -2.76
C MET A 129 4.32 2.01 -3.29
N ASP A 130 5.10 1.32 -2.46
CA ASP A 130 6.34 0.67 -2.86
C ASP A 130 6.16 -0.84 -2.94
N SER A 131 6.76 -1.47 -3.94
CA SER A 131 6.73 -2.94 -4.05
C SER A 131 7.31 -3.61 -2.81
N ARG A 132 6.68 -4.70 -2.37
CA ARG A 132 7.11 -5.52 -1.22
C ARG A 132 7.02 -4.82 0.14
N THR A 133 6.05 -3.95 0.27
CA THR A 133 5.66 -3.38 1.56
C THR A 133 4.24 -3.84 1.92
N THR A 134 3.93 -3.88 3.20
CA THR A 134 2.56 -4.08 3.67
C THR A 134 1.68 -2.93 3.18
N GLY A 135 0.50 -3.25 2.64
CA GLY A 135 -0.40 -2.27 2.04
C GLY A 135 -0.13 -1.95 0.57
N ALA A 136 0.90 -2.59 -0.04
CA ALA A 136 1.17 -2.46 -1.47
C ALA A 136 0.19 -3.30 -2.29
N ALA A 137 -0.45 -2.73 -3.32
CA ALA A 137 -1.34 -3.47 -4.19
C ALA A 137 -0.56 -4.49 -5.04
N SER A 138 -0.99 -5.74 -4.98
CA SER A 138 -0.46 -6.84 -5.81
C SER A 138 -1.27 -7.07 -7.07
N ASP A 139 -2.55 -6.75 -7.02
CA ASP A 139 -3.48 -6.87 -8.13
C ASP A 139 -4.56 -5.80 -8.06
N VAL A 140 -5.00 -5.26 -9.20
CA VAL A 140 -6.10 -4.30 -9.29
C VAL A 140 -6.92 -4.62 -10.53
N ASN A 141 -8.23 -4.81 -10.36
CA ASN A 141 -9.12 -5.26 -11.41
C ASN A 141 -10.36 -4.37 -11.53
N LEU A 142 -10.72 -4.07 -12.77
CA LEU A 142 -12.02 -3.51 -13.15
C LEU A 142 -12.98 -4.67 -13.46
N TRP A 143 -14.03 -4.85 -12.64
CA TRP A 143 -14.98 -5.95 -12.81
C TRP A 143 -16.22 -5.55 -13.59
N TYR A 144 -16.85 -4.44 -13.21
CA TYR A 144 -18.05 -3.89 -13.83
C TYR A 144 -17.94 -2.38 -13.93
N PHE A 145 -18.95 -1.75 -14.52
CA PHE A 145 -18.97 -0.30 -14.77
C PHE A 145 -18.79 0.56 -13.51
N ASP A 146 -19.07 0.04 -12.33
CA ASP A 146 -19.01 0.74 -11.05
C ASP A 146 -18.13 0.06 -9.99
N GLN A 147 -17.47 -1.05 -10.33
CA GLN A 147 -16.74 -1.88 -9.36
C GLN A 147 -15.27 -2.08 -9.74
N VAL A 148 -14.41 -1.71 -8.83
CA VAL A 148 -12.98 -2.00 -8.87
C VAL A 148 -12.62 -2.81 -7.63
N SER A 149 -11.69 -3.76 -7.76
CA SER A 149 -11.13 -4.48 -6.63
C SER A 149 -9.61 -4.35 -6.62
N ALA A 150 -9.03 -4.34 -5.44
CA ALA A 150 -7.59 -4.42 -5.28
C ALA A 150 -7.21 -5.39 -4.17
N GLU A 151 -6.14 -6.15 -4.39
CA GLU A 151 -5.51 -7.01 -3.39
C GLU A 151 -4.23 -6.34 -2.89
N TYR A 152 -4.04 -6.31 -1.58
CA TYR A 152 -2.91 -5.67 -0.92
C TYR A 152 -2.12 -6.67 -0.10
N LEU A 153 -0.81 -6.60 -0.21
CA LEU A 153 0.11 -7.48 0.50
C LEU A 153 0.11 -7.20 2.00
N ARG A 154 0.16 -8.29 2.79
CA ARG A 154 0.36 -8.27 4.23
C ARG A 154 1.58 -9.11 4.58
N TYR A 155 2.63 -8.46 5.03
CA TYR A 155 3.85 -9.12 5.46
C TYR A 155 3.80 -9.43 6.95
N ALA A 156 3.97 -10.70 7.30
CA ALA A 156 4.29 -11.09 8.67
C ALA A 156 5.76 -10.76 9.00
N PRO A 157 6.11 -10.62 10.29
CA PRO A 157 7.48 -10.26 10.70
C PRO A 157 8.58 -11.21 10.19
N ASP A 158 8.24 -12.47 9.95
CA ASP A 158 9.17 -13.51 9.49
C ASP A 158 9.07 -13.76 7.97
N ASP A 159 8.25 -13.00 7.25
CA ASP A 159 8.09 -13.17 5.82
C ASP A 159 9.35 -12.73 5.06
N PRO A 160 9.76 -13.52 4.07
CA PRO A 160 10.81 -13.05 3.16
C PRO A 160 10.27 -11.90 2.30
N LEU A 161 11.12 -10.93 1.99
CA LEU A 161 10.75 -9.76 1.17
C LEU A 161 10.14 -10.10 -0.20
N CYS A 162 10.29 -11.34 -0.69
CA CYS A 162 9.67 -11.77 -1.94
C CYS A 162 8.18 -12.05 -1.82
N CYS A 163 7.71 -12.41 -0.60
CA CYS A 163 6.51 -13.22 -0.51
C CYS A 163 5.77 -12.91 0.78
N ALA A 164 4.79 -12.03 0.71
CA ALA A 164 3.86 -11.81 1.80
C ALA A 164 3.05 -13.10 2.04
N SER A 165 2.82 -13.44 3.30
CA SER A 165 2.04 -14.64 3.68
C SER A 165 0.53 -14.41 3.61
N GLU A 166 0.08 -13.16 3.63
CA GLU A 166 -1.33 -12.79 3.63
C GLU A 166 -1.61 -11.65 2.63
N THR A 167 -2.88 -11.50 2.28
CA THR A 167 -3.40 -10.40 1.45
C THR A 167 -4.73 -9.92 2.00
N ASP A 168 -4.99 -8.61 1.88
CA ASP A 168 -6.31 -8.03 2.10
C ASP A 168 -6.93 -7.63 0.77
N SER A 169 -8.23 -7.86 0.62
CA SER A 169 -8.99 -7.44 -0.56
C SER A 169 -9.87 -6.25 -0.19
N VAL A 170 -9.78 -5.17 -0.95
CA VAL A 170 -10.66 -4.02 -0.84
C VAL A 170 -11.47 -3.90 -2.11
N GLN A 171 -12.79 -3.81 -1.95
CA GLN A 171 -13.71 -3.49 -3.03
C GLN A 171 -13.93 -1.98 -3.07
N PHE A 172 -14.10 -1.44 -4.28
CA PHE A 172 -14.42 -0.04 -4.50
C PHE A 172 -15.66 0.06 -5.36
N THR A 173 -16.47 1.07 -5.08
CA THR A 173 -17.61 1.47 -5.91
C THR A 173 -17.39 2.87 -6.46
N ILE A 174 -17.88 3.12 -7.66
CA ILE A 174 -17.88 4.44 -8.28
C ILE A 174 -19.26 5.06 -8.03
N GLU A 175 -19.27 6.24 -7.44
CA GLU A 175 -20.47 7.04 -7.18
C GLU A 175 -20.47 8.28 -8.07
N ASP A 176 -21.54 8.49 -8.80
CA ASP A 176 -21.75 9.73 -9.54
C ASP A 176 -22.26 10.83 -8.60
N THR A 177 -21.54 11.94 -8.54
CA THR A 177 -21.95 13.11 -7.75
C THR A 177 -22.12 14.32 -8.65
N PRO A 178 -22.80 15.39 -8.19
CA PRO A 178 -22.95 16.63 -8.98
C PRO A 178 -21.61 17.28 -9.39
N ASP A 179 -20.54 17.01 -8.64
CA ASP A 179 -19.20 17.56 -8.88
C ASP A 179 -18.28 16.59 -9.64
N GLY A 180 -18.79 15.42 -10.05
CA GLY A 180 -18.08 14.38 -10.81
C GLY A 180 -18.04 13.01 -10.10
N PRO A 181 -17.47 11.98 -10.75
CA PRO A 181 -17.38 10.64 -10.19
C PRO A 181 -16.41 10.57 -9.00
N VAL A 182 -16.69 9.68 -8.05
CA VAL A 182 -15.84 9.40 -6.89
C VAL A 182 -15.68 7.89 -6.70
N LEU A 183 -14.44 7.43 -6.56
CA LEU A 183 -14.12 6.06 -6.20
C LEU A 183 -14.13 5.91 -4.67
N ASN A 184 -15.03 5.12 -4.13
CA ASN A 184 -15.16 4.91 -2.69
C ASN A 184 -14.79 3.49 -2.29
N PRO A 185 -13.91 3.28 -1.28
CA PRO A 185 -13.71 1.95 -0.71
C PRO A 185 -14.99 1.48 -0.02
N VAL A 186 -15.30 0.19 -0.18
CA VAL A 186 -16.43 -0.46 0.49
C VAL A 186 -15.92 -1.08 1.79
N PRO A 187 -16.38 -0.64 2.98
CA PRO A 187 -15.98 -1.25 4.23
C PRO A 187 -16.31 -2.74 4.25
N PRO A 188 -15.48 -3.58 4.87
CA PRO A 188 -15.80 -4.99 5.08
C PRO A 188 -17.09 -5.11 5.90
N SER A 189 -17.96 -6.03 5.49
CA SER A 189 -19.27 -6.30 6.13
C SER A 189 -19.13 -7.08 7.43
#